data_496a70c50b60d10ee3849437d404a240
#
_entry.id   496a70c50b60d10ee3849437d404a240
#
_cell.length_a   1.000
_cell.length_b   1.000
_cell.length_c   1.000
_cell.angle_alpha   90.00
_cell.angle_beta   90.00
_cell.angle_gamma   90.00
#
_symmetry.space_group_name_H-M   'P 1'
#
loop_
_entity.id
_entity.type
_entity.pdbx_description
1 polymer ?
#
loop_
_entity_poly.entity_id
_entity_poly.type
_entity_poly.pdbx_seq_one_letter_code
_entity_poly.pdbx_strand_id
1 'polypeptide(L)'
;MAVLSNLQPEKVFYYFEKLCSVPHGSGNTKQISDLCVGFAKELGLKYRQEACNNVIIWKNGSCGYENAAPIILQGHIDMVCAKTEDCTKDMTRDGLDVRTDGEWVWADKTSLGGDNGIAVAMILAILSDETLPHPPIEAVFTVDEEVGMDGAFALDCSDLKGKKLLNLDSEEEGVFTVSCAGGVRLDCALNAPQERADGMTGYRVTISGLKGGHSGMNINQGRGNANCLMARTLYSAMERCPSLRVHELTGGEFDNVICLRADALAAVSAADAPAFEAFIKEFDATLKNEYAVTDGGISLVCEKADVPAAFSAADTSRLLHVLLALPQGVQEMSADFPGLVQTSLNLGVMRTDEHGVKCSFSVRSCIASQKDMLIQRVKAIVEFGGGTVGERSNYPGWQYDRNSALRKEVEEVYRDLTGRDGKIEATHGGLECGLFIEKIPGLDALSMGPELHDVHSVEERLNVASTERVYKLVCEVLRRSK
;
A
#
# COMPACT_ATOMS: atom_id res chain seq x y z
N MET A 1 -3.71 -14.49 -35.51
CA MET A 1 -2.27 -14.16 -35.48
C MET A 1 -2.03 -13.56 -34.12
N ALA A 2 -0.88 -13.82 -33.52
CA ALA A 2 -0.53 -13.19 -32.25
C ALA A 2 -0.44 -11.67 -32.46
N VAL A 3 -1.05 -10.90 -31.57
CA VAL A 3 -1.18 -9.43 -31.71
C VAL A 3 0.17 -8.73 -31.51
N LEU A 4 0.99 -9.25 -30.58
CA LEU A 4 2.26 -8.66 -30.18
C LEU A 4 3.48 -9.24 -30.91
N SER A 5 3.29 -10.11 -31.91
CA SER A 5 4.36 -10.87 -32.57
C SER A 5 5.42 -10.03 -33.31
N ASN A 6 5.13 -8.78 -33.63
CA ASN A 6 6.07 -7.87 -34.31
C ASN A 6 6.83 -6.94 -33.37
N LEU A 7 6.57 -7.02 -32.06
CA LEU A 7 7.21 -6.18 -31.06
C LEU A 7 8.55 -6.77 -30.60
N GLN A 8 9.44 -5.91 -30.12
CA GLN A 8 10.74 -6.29 -29.57
C GLN A 8 10.80 -5.92 -28.08
N PRO A 9 11.38 -6.80 -27.21
CA PRO A 9 11.96 -8.13 -27.51
C PRO A 9 10.89 -9.20 -27.80
N GLU A 10 11.04 -9.93 -28.89
CA GLU A 10 10.03 -10.88 -29.37
C GLU A 10 9.60 -11.89 -28.30
N LYS A 11 10.56 -12.50 -27.56
CA LYS A 11 10.25 -13.47 -26.50
C LYS A 11 9.50 -12.87 -25.33
N VAL A 12 9.79 -11.64 -24.94
CA VAL A 12 9.10 -10.93 -23.85
C VAL A 12 7.62 -10.75 -24.22
N PHE A 13 7.35 -10.20 -25.39
CA PHE A 13 5.98 -9.98 -25.83
C PHE A 13 5.23 -11.28 -26.18
N TYR A 14 5.94 -12.33 -26.60
CA TYR A 14 5.36 -13.66 -26.73
C TYR A 14 4.84 -14.19 -25.38
N TYR A 15 5.67 -14.15 -24.32
CA TYR A 15 5.25 -14.60 -22.99
C TYR A 15 4.15 -13.70 -22.42
N PHE A 16 4.27 -12.39 -22.58
CA PHE A 16 3.27 -11.44 -22.10
C PHE A 16 1.88 -11.70 -22.71
N GLU A 17 1.81 -11.90 -24.05
CA GLU A 17 0.55 -12.23 -24.72
C GLU A 17 -0.03 -13.57 -24.24
N LYS A 18 0.82 -14.55 -23.89
CA LYS A 18 0.40 -15.81 -23.29
C LYS A 18 -0.17 -15.62 -21.88
N LEU A 19 0.47 -14.81 -21.05
CA LEU A 19 -0.04 -14.49 -19.71
C LEU A 19 -1.40 -13.80 -19.81
N CYS A 20 -1.54 -12.79 -20.65
CA CYS A 20 -2.81 -12.10 -20.90
C CYS A 20 -3.93 -13.01 -21.44
N SER A 21 -3.61 -14.18 -22.02
CA SER A 21 -4.59 -15.10 -22.58
C SER A 21 -5.37 -15.90 -21.55
N VAL A 22 -4.97 -15.88 -20.27
CA VAL A 22 -5.65 -16.56 -19.17
C VAL A 22 -6.13 -15.54 -18.12
N PRO A 23 -7.26 -15.78 -17.43
CA PRO A 23 -7.69 -14.92 -16.35
C PRO A 23 -6.76 -15.07 -15.16
N HIS A 24 -6.36 -13.92 -14.57
CA HIS A 24 -5.39 -13.91 -13.47
C HIS A 24 -5.59 -12.74 -12.47
N GLY A 25 -6.83 -12.34 -12.24
CA GLY A 25 -7.13 -11.40 -11.15
C GLY A 25 -6.75 -11.98 -9.79
N SER A 26 -6.43 -11.10 -8.83
CA SER A 26 -6.14 -11.48 -7.45
C SER A 26 -7.23 -12.40 -6.88
N GLY A 27 -6.85 -13.45 -6.17
CA GLY A 27 -7.73 -14.52 -5.70
C GLY A 27 -8.10 -15.57 -6.78
N ASN A 28 -7.78 -15.34 -8.07
CA ASN A 28 -8.05 -16.25 -9.18
C ASN A 28 -6.76 -16.65 -9.93
N THR A 29 -5.75 -17.04 -9.21
CA THR A 29 -4.36 -17.18 -9.70
C THR A 29 -3.98 -18.60 -10.17
N LYS A 30 -4.88 -19.58 -10.03
CA LYS A 30 -4.54 -20.99 -10.34
C LYS A 30 -4.15 -21.23 -11.81
N GLN A 31 -4.88 -20.65 -12.75
CA GLN A 31 -4.63 -20.86 -14.18
C GLN A 31 -3.30 -20.25 -14.64
N ILE A 32 -3.00 -19.02 -14.18
CA ILE A 32 -1.75 -18.34 -14.50
C ILE A 32 -0.55 -19.04 -13.85
N SER A 33 -0.70 -19.53 -12.62
CA SER A 33 0.31 -20.34 -11.94
C SER A 33 0.60 -21.64 -12.70
N ASP A 34 -0.45 -22.34 -13.15
CA ASP A 34 -0.30 -23.55 -13.95
C ASP A 34 0.35 -23.27 -15.32
N LEU A 35 0.07 -22.12 -15.92
CA LEU A 35 0.71 -21.68 -17.16
C LEU A 35 2.23 -21.47 -16.94
N CYS A 36 2.63 -20.80 -15.87
CA CYS A 36 4.05 -20.60 -15.51
C CYS A 36 4.75 -21.96 -15.27
N VAL A 37 4.10 -22.87 -14.58
CA VAL A 37 4.59 -24.26 -14.43
C VAL A 37 4.69 -24.96 -15.78
N GLY A 38 3.75 -24.72 -16.68
CA GLY A 38 3.78 -25.23 -18.06
C GLY A 38 5.06 -24.81 -18.79
N PHE A 39 5.39 -23.53 -18.75
CA PHE A 39 6.64 -22.98 -19.33
C PHE A 39 7.89 -23.60 -18.70
N ALA A 40 7.92 -23.76 -17.37
CA ALA A 40 9.06 -24.40 -16.72
C ALA A 40 9.27 -25.85 -17.22
N LYS A 41 8.19 -26.60 -17.42
CA LYS A 41 8.23 -27.98 -17.97
C LYS A 41 8.71 -28.01 -19.43
N GLU A 42 8.20 -27.09 -20.26
CA GLU A 42 8.60 -26.97 -21.66
C GLU A 42 10.09 -26.66 -21.80
N LEU A 43 10.64 -25.84 -20.90
CA LEU A 43 12.04 -25.47 -20.82
C LEU A 43 12.92 -26.53 -20.12
N GLY A 44 12.32 -27.58 -19.56
CA GLY A 44 13.06 -28.61 -18.80
C GLY A 44 13.69 -28.11 -17.51
N LEU A 45 13.16 -27.03 -16.92
CA LEU A 45 13.68 -26.41 -15.72
C LEU A 45 13.06 -27.01 -14.43
N LYS A 46 13.85 -27.03 -13.35
CA LYS A 46 13.33 -27.35 -12.02
C LYS A 46 12.36 -26.25 -11.58
N TYR A 47 11.24 -26.67 -10.99
CA TYR A 47 10.25 -25.75 -10.46
C TYR A 47 9.61 -26.27 -9.16
N ARG A 48 8.98 -25.37 -8.41
CA ARG A 48 8.09 -25.65 -7.27
C ARG A 48 6.85 -24.77 -7.42
N GLN A 49 5.67 -25.37 -7.33
CA GLN A 49 4.40 -24.67 -7.21
C GLN A 49 3.89 -24.87 -5.79
N GLU A 50 3.61 -23.79 -5.10
CA GLU A 50 3.10 -23.82 -3.72
C GLU A 50 1.57 -23.95 -3.69
N ALA A 51 1.04 -24.33 -2.53
CA ALA A 51 -0.40 -24.52 -2.36
C ALA A 51 -1.20 -23.21 -2.55
N CYS A 52 -0.58 -22.05 -2.30
CA CYS A 52 -1.16 -20.71 -2.56
C CYS A 52 -1.04 -20.27 -4.03
N ASN A 53 -0.43 -21.07 -4.90
CA ASN A 53 -0.13 -20.83 -6.32
C ASN A 53 1.13 -20.00 -6.62
N ASN A 54 1.99 -19.67 -5.63
CA ASN A 54 3.33 -19.16 -5.97
C ASN A 54 4.09 -20.18 -6.83
N VAL A 55 4.96 -19.68 -7.70
CA VAL A 55 5.81 -20.54 -8.56
C VAL A 55 7.26 -20.10 -8.44
N ILE A 56 8.15 -21.04 -8.13
CA ILE A 56 9.59 -20.83 -8.14
C ILE A 56 10.19 -21.68 -9.25
N ILE A 57 11.07 -21.09 -10.08
CA ILE A 57 11.75 -21.78 -11.18
C ILE A 57 13.25 -21.57 -11.04
N TRP A 58 14.05 -22.63 -11.15
CA TRP A 58 15.50 -22.57 -11.05
C TRP A 58 16.14 -22.85 -12.41
N LYS A 59 17.07 -21.98 -12.82
CA LYS A 59 17.95 -22.19 -13.97
C LYS A 59 19.40 -22.19 -13.50
N ASN A 60 20.18 -23.20 -13.92
CA ASN A 60 21.61 -23.28 -13.61
C ASN A 60 22.35 -22.13 -14.32
N GLY A 61 23.49 -21.73 -13.75
CA GLY A 61 24.36 -20.74 -14.39
C GLY A 61 24.83 -21.21 -15.78
N SER A 62 24.95 -20.28 -16.72
CA SER A 62 25.48 -20.51 -18.05
C SER A 62 26.99 -20.86 -17.98
N CYS A 63 27.56 -21.33 -19.11
CA CYS A 63 28.98 -21.68 -19.20
C CYS A 63 29.89 -20.55 -18.68
N GLY A 64 30.70 -20.86 -17.66
CA GLY A 64 31.59 -19.91 -16.98
C GLY A 64 30.97 -19.14 -15.83
N TYR A 65 29.68 -19.40 -15.49
CA TYR A 65 28.95 -18.83 -14.36
C TYR A 65 28.42 -19.89 -13.38
N GLU A 66 28.80 -21.15 -13.54
CA GLU A 66 28.25 -22.27 -12.78
C GLU A 66 28.48 -22.15 -11.28
N ASN A 67 29.55 -21.46 -10.88
CA ASN A 67 29.93 -21.21 -9.48
C ASN A 67 29.60 -19.81 -8.98
N ALA A 68 28.98 -18.97 -9.82
CA ALA A 68 28.54 -17.64 -9.38
C ALA A 68 27.41 -17.74 -8.35
N ALA A 69 27.29 -16.73 -7.51
CA ALA A 69 26.18 -16.66 -6.55
C ALA A 69 24.82 -16.52 -7.28
N PRO A 70 23.78 -17.24 -6.88
CA PRO A 70 22.47 -17.11 -7.48
C PRO A 70 21.89 -15.71 -7.35
N ILE A 71 21.10 -15.29 -8.36
CA ILE A 71 20.30 -14.06 -8.33
C ILE A 71 18.82 -14.44 -8.35
N ILE A 72 18.04 -13.76 -7.50
CA ILE A 72 16.59 -13.86 -7.48
C ILE A 72 16.03 -12.80 -8.45
N LEU A 73 15.18 -13.25 -9.39
CA LEU A 73 14.34 -12.39 -10.23
C LEU A 73 12.91 -12.57 -9.79
N GLN A 74 12.20 -11.48 -9.49
CA GLN A 74 10.87 -11.58 -8.88
C GLN A 74 9.87 -10.63 -9.54
N GLY A 75 8.63 -11.11 -9.65
CA GLY A 75 7.43 -10.37 -10.01
C GLY A 75 6.19 -11.14 -9.59
N HIS A 76 5.03 -10.48 -9.55
CA HIS A 76 3.76 -11.12 -9.22
C HIS A 76 2.97 -11.49 -10.48
N ILE A 77 2.10 -12.50 -10.37
CA ILE A 77 1.32 -13.04 -11.48
C ILE A 77 -0.17 -12.72 -11.43
N ASP A 78 -0.63 -12.07 -10.39
CA ASP A 78 -1.98 -11.53 -10.31
C ASP A 78 -2.05 -10.10 -10.85
N MET A 79 -3.26 -9.58 -11.01
CA MET A 79 -3.53 -8.23 -11.47
C MET A 79 -4.81 -7.68 -10.87
N VAL A 80 -4.92 -6.36 -10.81
CA VAL A 80 -6.19 -5.67 -10.54
C VAL A 80 -7.12 -5.80 -11.75
N CYS A 81 -8.31 -6.35 -11.53
CA CYS A 81 -9.32 -6.50 -12.57
C CYS A 81 -10.26 -5.28 -12.65
N ALA A 82 -9.90 -4.30 -13.47
CA ALA A 82 -10.79 -3.19 -13.83
C ALA A 82 -11.44 -3.44 -15.20
N LYS A 83 -12.69 -3.00 -15.40
CA LYS A 83 -13.36 -3.02 -16.70
C LYS A 83 -14.37 -1.89 -16.83
N THR A 84 -14.63 -1.47 -18.08
CA THR A 84 -15.66 -0.47 -18.40
C THR A 84 -17.07 -1.06 -18.19
N GLU A 85 -18.07 -0.21 -17.99
CA GLU A 85 -19.47 -0.63 -17.79
C GLU A 85 -20.04 -1.44 -18.97
N ASP A 86 -19.60 -1.14 -20.19
CA ASP A 86 -20.03 -1.80 -21.42
C ASP A 86 -19.19 -3.04 -21.77
N CYS A 87 -18.21 -3.40 -20.95
CA CYS A 87 -17.41 -4.61 -21.13
C CYS A 87 -18.19 -5.85 -20.72
N THR A 88 -18.34 -6.78 -21.66
CA THR A 88 -19.08 -8.03 -21.45
C THR A 88 -18.23 -9.19 -20.95
N LYS A 89 -16.90 -9.02 -20.83
CA LYS A 89 -15.99 -10.06 -20.35
C LYS A 89 -16.26 -10.44 -18.89
N ASP A 90 -16.15 -11.72 -18.62
CA ASP A 90 -16.03 -12.26 -17.26
C ASP A 90 -14.55 -12.36 -16.89
N MET A 91 -14.04 -11.38 -16.13
CA MET A 91 -12.64 -11.31 -15.74
C MET A 91 -12.17 -12.52 -14.90
N THR A 92 -13.08 -13.38 -14.46
CA THR A 92 -12.74 -14.61 -13.75
C THR A 92 -12.52 -15.81 -14.69
N ARG A 93 -12.86 -15.68 -15.97
CA ARG A 93 -12.85 -16.78 -16.95
C ARG A 93 -12.17 -16.43 -18.26
N ASP A 94 -12.28 -15.17 -18.69
CA ASP A 94 -11.85 -14.73 -20.00
C ASP A 94 -10.46 -14.11 -19.91
N GLY A 95 -9.61 -14.37 -20.89
CA GLY A 95 -8.37 -13.64 -21.09
C GLY A 95 -8.62 -12.23 -21.62
N LEU A 96 -7.58 -11.41 -21.69
CA LEU A 96 -7.62 -10.01 -22.10
C LEU A 96 -7.56 -9.87 -23.63
N ASP A 97 -8.22 -8.83 -24.16
CA ASP A 97 -8.13 -8.45 -25.59
C ASP A 97 -7.01 -7.44 -25.81
N VAL A 98 -5.78 -7.93 -25.85
CA VAL A 98 -4.59 -7.11 -25.99
C VAL A 98 -4.56 -6.38 -27.33
N ARG A 99 -4.12 -5.13 -27.34
CA ARG A 99 -3.97 -4.25 -28.50
C ARG A 99 -2.59 -3.58 -28.48
N THR A 100 -2.15 -3.13 -29.63
CA THR A 100 -0.94 -2.30 -29.78
C THR A 100 -1.03 -1.39 -30.99
N ASP A 101 -0.41 -0.22 -30.87
CA ASP A 101 -0.11 0.67 -32.00
C ASP A 101 1.38 0.64 -32.40
N GLY A 102 2.17 -0.22 -31.74
CA GLY A 102 3.62 -0.36 -31.91
C GLY A 102 4.44 0.46 -30.92
N GLU A 103 3.89 1.49 -30.29
CA GLU A 103 4.51 2.27 -29.23
C GLU A 103 4.01 1.83 -27.84
N TRP A 104 2.70 1.59 -27.74
CA TRP A 104 2.03 1.17 -26.51
C TRP A 104 1.31 -0.16 -26.70
N VAL A 105 1.16 -0.87 -25.58
CA VAL A 105 0.31 -2.07 -25.43
C VAL A 105 -0.74 -1.76 -24.38
N TRP A 106 -2.00 -2.12 -24.65
CA TRP A 106 -3.13 -1.99 -23.71
C TRP A 106 -4.12 -3.14 -23.91
N ALA A 107 -5.11 -3.26 -23.03
CA ALA A 107 -6.23 -4.17 -23.23
C ALA A 107 -7.52 -3.41 -23.57
N ASP A 108 -8.35 -3.98 -24.45
CA ASP A 108 -9.60 -3.34 -24.87
C ASP A 108 -10.65 -3.42 -23.76
N LYS A 109 -11.06 -2.28 -23.18
CA LYS A 109 -12.10 -2.15 -22.14
C LYS A 109 -11.77 -2.76 -20.78
N THR A 110 -10.54 -3.19 -20.55
CA THR A 110 -10.10 -3.76 -19.27
C THR A 110 -8.73 -3.23 -18.88
N SER A 111 -8.33 -3.40 -17.62
CA SER A 111 -6.92 -3.32 -17.24
C SER A 111 -6.07 -4.30 -18.05
N LEU A 112 -4.79 -3.98 -18.23
CA LEU A 112 -3.85 -4.75 -19.04
C LEU A 112 -3.18 -5.90 -18.25
N GLY A 113 -2.95 -5.69 -16.94
CA GLY A 113 -2.07 -6.56 -16.14
C GLY A 113 -0.61 -6.47 -16.58
N GLY A 114 -0.20 -5.29 -17.09
CA GLY A 114 1.19 -4.95 -17.30
C GLY A 114 1.95 -4.94 -15.99
N ASP A 115 1.30 -4.41 -14.98
CA ASP A 115 1.60 -4.58 -13.56
C ASP A 115 0.97 -5.90 -13.05
N ASN A 116 1.76 -6.96 -12.82
CA ASN A 116 3.20 -7.10 -13.03
C ASN A 116 3.54 -8.21 -14.06
N GLY A 117 2.57 -8.51 -14.97
CA GLY A 117 2.72 -9.53 -16.01
C GLY A 117 3.92 -9.31 -16.93
N ILE A 118 4.35 -8.04 -17.14
CA ILE A 118 5.52 -7.76 -17.97
C ILE A 118 6.83 -8.20 -17.32
N ALA A 119 6.95 -8.10 -16.00
CA ALA A 119 8.07 -8.62 -15.24
C ALA A 119 8.18 -10.14 -15.40
N VAL A 120 7.07 -10.83 -15.20
CA VAL A 120 6.98 -12.29 -15.38
C VAL A 120 7.38 -12.69 -16.80
N ALA A 121 6.90 -11.96 -17.81
CA ALA A 121 7.26 -12.18 -19.21
C ALA A 121 8.76 -11.97 -19.49
N MET A 122 9.38 -10.92 -18.93
CA MET A 122 10.82 -10.68 -19.03
C MET A 122 11.61 -11.81 -18.38
N ILE A 123 11.21 -12.25 -17.19
CA ILE A 123 11.86 -13.37 -16.49
C ILE A 123 11.74 -14.67 -17.29
N LEU A 124 10.57 -15.00 -17.82
CA LEU A 124 10.36 -16.17 -18.67
C LEU A 124 11.22 -16.10 -19.95
N ALA A 125 11.35 -14.92 -20.56
CA ALA A 125 12.21 -14.72 -21.71
C ALA A 125 13.69 -14.99 -21.37
N ILE A 126 14.18 -14.53 -20.22
CA ILE A 126 15.53 -14.82 -19.70
C ILE A 126 15.72 -16.33 -19.44
N LEU A 127 14.71 -16.96 -18.81
CA LEU A 127 14.76 -18.39 -18.54
C LEU A 127 14.82 -19.23 -19.84
N SER A 128 14.20 -18.76 -20.91
CA SER A 128 14.18 -19.43 -22.22
C SER A 128 15.40 -19.13 -23.11
N ASP A 129 16.27 -18.20 -22.70
CA ASP A 129 17.44 -17.80 -23.51
C ASP A 129 18.65 -18.67 -23.16
N GLU A 130 19.04 -19.53 -24.11
CA GLU A 130 20.21 -20.40 -24.04
C GLU A 130 21.55 -19.66 -24.32
N THR A 131 21.46 -18.43 -24.83
CA THR A 131 22.63 -17.66 -25.29
C THR A 131 23.08 -16.57 -24.32
N LEU A 132 22.20 -16.16 -23.42
CA LEU A 132 22.50 -15.14 -22.43
C LEU A 132 23.48 -15.67 -21.36
N PRO A 133 24.64 -15.04 -21.14
CA PRO A 133 25.49 -15.36 -20.01
C PRO A 133 24.84 -14.87 -18.69
N HIS A 134 24.67 -15.77 -17.72
CA HIS A 134 24.00 -15.46 -16.45
C HIS A 134 24.45 -16.38 -15.31
N PRO A 135 24.46 -15.90 -14.04
CA PRO A 135 24.63 -16.75 -12.87
C PRO A 135 23.43 -17.70 -12.71
N PRO A 136 23.44 -18.63 -11.76
CA PRO A 136 22.22 -19.37 -11.42
C PRO A 136 21.07 -18.40 -11.11
N ILE A 137 19.89 -18.66 -11.66
CA ILE A 137 18.69 -17.83 -11.50
C ILE A 137 17.67 -18.56 -10.65
N GLU A 138 17.10 -17.85 -9.68
CA GLU A 138 15.94 -18.23 -8.89
C GLU A 138 14.80 -17.28 -9.26
N ALA A 139 13.95 -17.69 -10.21
CA ALA A 139 12.78 -16.92 -10.61
C ALA A 139 11.64 -17.18 -9.63
N VAL A 140 11.11 -16.14 -9.02
CA VAL A 140 10.03 -16.20 -8.01
C VAL A 140 8.83 -15.44 -8.53
N PHE A 141 7.72 -16.14 -8.70
CA PHE A 141 6.43 -15.58 -9.09
C PHE A 141 5.46 -15.70 -7.92
N THR A 142 5.07 -14.57 -7.37
CA THR A 142 4.14 -14.47 -6.25
C THR A 142 2.71 -14.26 -6.74
N VAL A 143 1.75 -14.47 -5.86
CA VAL A 143 0.32 -14.25 -6.10
C VAL A 143 -0.24 -13.27 -5.08
N ASP A 144 -1.40 -12.67 -5.44
CA ASP A 144 -2.21 -11.85 -4.52
C ASP A 144 -1.41 -10.68 -3.89
N GLU A 145 -0.48 -10.11 -4.69
CA GLU A 145 0.25 -8.89 -4.32
C GLU A 145 -0.72 -7.75 -4.08
N GLU A 146 -1.61 -7.51 -5.03
CA GLU A 146 -2.55 -6.39 -5.14
C GLU A 146 -3.61 -6.32 -4.04
N VAL A 147 -3.82 -7.42 -3.33
CA VAL A 147 -4.79 -7.51 -2.23
C VAL A 147 -4.16 -7.67 -0.85
N GLY A 148 -2.81 -7.63 -0.77
CA GLY A 148 -2.12 -7.65 0.50
C GLY A 148 -0.82 -8.45 0.56
N MET A 149 -0.24 -8.83 -0.59
CA MET A 149 1.02 -9.59 -0.69
C MET A 149 0.92 -11.00 -0.07
N ASP A 150 -0.27 -11.62 -0.13
CA ASP A 150 -0.53 -12.90 0.55
C ASP A 150 0.40 -14.02 0.05
N GLY A 151 0.75 -14.01 -1.24
CA GLY A 151 1.71 -14.94 -1.82
C GLY A 151 3.10 -14.79 -1.21
N ALA A 152 3.62 -13.56 -1.14
CA ALA A 152 4.92 -13.29 -0.53
C ALA A 152 4.94 -13.61 0.97
N PHE A 153 3.83 -13.41 1.68
CA PHE A 153 3.68 -13.86 3.07
C PHE A 153 3.76 -15.39 3.20
N ALA A 154 3.09 -16.12 2.32
CA ALA A 154 3.05 -17.57 2.35
C ALA A 154 4.34 -18.23 1.83
N LEU A 155 5.13 -17.51 1.01
CA LEU A 155 6.29 -18.04 0.30
C LEU A 155 7.31 -18.72 1.24
N ASP A 156 7.66 -19.97 0.94
CA ASP A 156 8.79 -20.65 1.57
C ASP A 156 10.11 -20.29 0.86
N CYS A 157 10.92 -19.50 1.52
CA CYS A 157 12.25 -19.08 1.02
C CYS A 157 13.40 -20.00 1.44
N SER A 158 13.13 -21.13 2.10
CA SER A 158 14.16 -21.97 2.73
C SER A 158 15.16 -22.62 1.73
N ASP A 159 14.78 -22.78 0.48
CA ASP A 159 15.62 -23.34 -0.59
C ASP A 159 16.19 -22.28 -1.54
N LEU A 160 15.85 -21.01 -1.35
CA LEU A 160 16.47 -19.90 -2.06
C LEU A 160 17.86 -19.59 -1.48
N LYS A 161 18.83 -19.43 -2.37
CA LYS A 161 20.25 -19.19 -2.02
C LYS A 161 20.74 -17.80 -2.44
N GLY A 162 20.03 -17.16 -3.34
CA GLY A 162 20.32 -15.82 -3.83
C GLY A 162 20.37 -14.80 -2.70
N LYS A 163 21.35 -13.88 -2.78
CA LYS A 163 21.49 -12.74 -1.87
C LYS A 163 21.37 -11.41 -2.59
N LYS A 164 21.08 -11.44 -3.87
CA LYS A 164 20.70 -10.30 -4.69
C LYS A 164 19.31 -10.56 -5.24
N LEU A 165 18.41 -9.61 -5.10
CA LEU A 165 17.03 -9.67 -5.62
C LEU A 165 16.78 -8.49 -6.54
N LEU A 166 16.45 -8.78 -7.79
CA LEU A 166 15.85 -7.83 -8.73
C LEU A 166 14.33 -8.06 -8.75
N ASN A 167 13.61 -7.19 -8.10
CA ASN A 167 12.16 -7.09 -8.22
C ASN A 167 11.85 -6.22 -9.43
N LEU A 168 10.98 -6.69 -10.33
CA LEU A 168 10.67 -5.98 -11.58
C LEU A 168 9.28 -5.33 -11.52
N ASP A 169 8.99 -4.67 -10.41
CA ASP A 169 7.68 -4.20 -9.99
C ASP A 169 7.62 -2.67 -9.80
N SER A 170 8.35 -1.95 -10.62
CA SER A 170 8.29 -0.50 -10.71
C SER A 170 7.74 -0.09 -12.08
N GLU A 171 7.13 1.09 -12.15
CA GLU A 171 6.32 1.55 -13.28
C GLU A 171 7.00 2.68 -14.09
N GLU A 172 8.19 3.15 -13.69
CA GLU A 172 8.92 4.26 -14.32
C GLU A 172 10.33 3.82 -14.69
N GLU A 173 10.67 3.92 -15.98
CA GLU A 173 12.00 3.55 -16.47
C GLU A 173 13.09 4.46 -15.92
N GLY A 174 14.16 3.85 -15.41
CA GLY A 174 15.32 4.59 -14.86
C GLY A 174 15.11 5.09 -13.43
N VAL A 175 13.97 4.76 -12.83
CA VAL A 175 13.73 4.92 -11.40
C VAL A 175 14.00 3.58 -10.69
N PHE A 176 14.85 3.63 -9.69
CA PHE A 176 15.22 2.46 -8.88
C PHE A 176 14.71 2.64 -7.46
N THR A 177 13.70 1.84 -7.10
CA THR A 177 13.17 1.83 -5.74
C THR A 177 14.05 0.96 -4.85
N VAL A 178 14.46 1.54 -3.72
CA VAL A 178 15.46 0.94 -2.79
C VAL A 178 14.99 0.92 -1.34
N SER A 179 13.75 1.27 -1.09
CA SER A 179 13.14 1.26 0.24
C SER A 179 11.62 1.37 0.12
N CYS A 180 10.91 0.68 1.01
CA CYS A 180 9.46 0.81 1.12
C CYS A 180 8.99 0.76 2.57
N ALA A 181 7.81 1.32 2.86
CA ALA A 181 7.24 1.22 4.18
C ALA A 181 6.64 -0.16 4.44
N GLY A 182 6.91 -0.70 5.63
CA GLY A 182 6.07 -1.71 6.23
C GLY A 182 4.83 -1.09 6.87
N GLY A 183 3.90 -1.92 7.27
CA GLY A 183 2.66 -1.45 7.88
C GLY A 183 2.09 -2.38 8.93
N VAL A 184 1.17 -1.85 9.73
CA VAL A 184 0.32 -2.60 10.64
C VAL A 184 -1.00 -1.86 10.82
N ARG A 185 -2.07 -2.61 11.01
CA ARG A 185 -3.36 -2.07 11.43
C ARG A 185 -3.50 -2.23 12.93
N LEU A 186 -3.92 -1.16 13.62
CA LEU A 186 -4.21 -1.20 15.05
C LEU A 186 -5.70 -0.98 15.27
N ASP A 187 -6.36 -1.94 15.89
CA ASP A 187 -7.77 -1.86 16.28
C ASP A 187 -7.85 -1.61 17.78
N CYS A 188 -8.26 -0.40 18.15
CA CYS A 188 -8.40 0.06 19.53
C CYS A 188 -9.85 -0.04 19.97
N ALA A 189 -10.08 -0.48 21.21
CA ALA A 189 -11.39 -0.48 21.84
C ALA A 189 -11.33 0.23 23.20
N LEU A 190 -12.17 1.22 23.39
CA LEU A 190 -12.33 2.00 24.61
C LEU A 190 -13.74 1.75 25.17
N ASN A 191 -13.84 0.82 26.09
CA ASN A 191 -15.13 0.44 26.67
C ASN A 191 -15.68 1.56 27.56
N ALA A 192 -16.95 1.90 27.37
CA ALA A 192 -17.67 2.88 28.15
C ALA A 192 -19.18 2.60 28.07
N PRO A 193 -19.86 2.30 29.19
CA PRO A 193 -21.30 2.09 29.19
C PRO A 193 -22.03 3.41 29.02
N GLN A 194 -23.16 3.37 28.36
CA GLN A 194 -24.04 4.52 28.25
C GLN A 194 -25.11 4.48 29.35
N GLU A 195 -25.51 5.65 29.79
CA GLU A 195 -26.63 5.86 30.72
C GLU A 195 -27.59 6.92 30.16
N ARG A 196 -28.82 6.96 30.68
CA ARG A 196 -29.84 7.92 30.22
C ARG A 196 -29.34 9.36 30.31
N ALA A 197 -29.69 10.15 29.30
CA ALA A 197 -29.35 11.58 29.21
C ALA A 197 -30.58 12.47 29.48
N ASP A 198 -31.40 12.09 30.44
CA ASP A 198 -32.67 12.76 30.74
C ASP A 198 -32.44 14.25 31.11
N GLY A 199 -33.25 15.13 30.51
CA GLY A 199 -33.19 16.58 30.75
C GLY A 199 -32.02 17.30 30.10
N MET A 200 -31.23 16.62 29.29
CA MET A 200 -30.15 17.21 28.50
C MET A 200 -30.67 17.67 27.11
N THR A 201 -29.96 18.64 26.53
CA THR A 201 -30.19 19.07 25.14
C THR A 201 -29.20 18.37 24.25
N GLY A 202 -29.72 17.58 23.28
CA GLY A 202 -28.91 16.81 22.35
C GLY A 202 -28.58 17.56 21.06
N TYR A 203 -27.41 17.27 20.52
CA TYR A 203 -26.88 17.85 19.30
C TYR A 203 -26.20 16.79 18.43
N ARG A 204 -26.37 16.92 17.12
CA ARG A 204 -25.47 16.34 16.12
C ARG A 204 -24.44 17.37 15.75
N VAL A 205 -23.18 17.02 15.91
CA VAL A 205 -22.02 17.82 15.48
C VAL A 205 -21.43 17.14 14.26
N THR A 206 -21.22 17.89 13.18
CA THR A 206 -20.67 17.37 11.91
C THR A 206 -19.43 18.17 11.49
N ILE A 207 -18.34 17.47 11.19
CA ILE A 207 -17.19 18.00 10.45
C ILE A 207 -17.22 17.39 9.06
N SER A 208 -17.12 18.23 8.03
CA SER A 208 -17.17 17.82 6.62
C SER A 208 -16.39 18.78 5.72
N GLY A 209 -16.34 18.48 4.42
CA GLY A 209 -15.69 19.35 3.43
C GLY A 209 -14.17 19.25 3.38
N LEU A 210 -13.60 18.22 4.01
CA LEU A 210 -12.18 17.89 3.92
C LEU A 210 -11.88 17.11 2.63
N LYS A 211 -10.65 17.19 2.13
CA LYS A 211 -10.23 16.52 0.89
C LYS A 211 -9.97 15.02 1.07
N GLY A 212 -9.58 14.60 2.28
CA GLY A 212 -9.17 13.22 2.52
C GLY A 212 -7.92 12.84 1.72
N GLY A 213 -7.80 11.55 1.36
CA GLY A 213 -6.72 11.01 0.55
C GLY A 213 -6.11 9.74 1.13
N HIS A 214 -5.19 9.12 0.38
CA HIS A 214 -4.51 7.90 0.81
C HIS A 214 -3.52 8.18 1.94
N SER A 215 -3.57 7.39 3.02
CA SER A 215 -2.75 7.59 4.23
C SER A 215 -1.25 7.38 4.03
N GLY A 216 -0.83 6.75 2.94
CA GLY A 216 0.57 6.64 2.53
C GLY A 216 1.00 7.81 1.64
N MET A 217 0.29 8.04 0.54
CA MET A 217 0.70 8.98 -0.51
C MET A 217 0.41 10.46 -0.17
N ASN A 218 -0.59 10.74 0.66
CA ASN A 218 -1.05 12.11 0.91
C ASN A 218 -0.88 12.55 2.37
N ILE A 219 -0.31 11.73 3.24
CA ILE A 219 -0.22 12.00 4.69
C ILE A 219 0.64 13.23 5.03
N ASN A 220 1.61 13.57 4.17
CA ASN A 220 2.49 14.72 4.31
C ASN A 220 1.91 16.03 3.73
N GLN A 221 0.70 16.00 3.19
CA GLN A 221 0.10 17.18 2.55
C GLN A 221 -0.61 18.11 3.54
N GLY A 222 -0.54 17.82 4.84
CA GLY A 222 -1.13 18.67 5.89
C GLY A 222 -2.66 18.70 5.86
N ARG A 223 -3.31 17.71 5.23
CA ARG A 223 -4.78 17.62 5.19
C ARG A 223 -5.36 17.28 6.56
N GLY A 224 -6.51 17.86 6.86
CA GLY A 224 -7.24 17.58 8.08
C GLY A 224 -7.77 16.14 8.13
N ASN A 225 -7.76 15.54 9.33
CA ASN A 225 -8.42 14.27 9.61
C ASN A 225 -9.65 14.54 10.47
N ALA A 226 -10.84 14.28 9.93
CA ALA A 226 -12.11 14.62 10.58
C ALA A 226 -12.29 13.94 11.95
N ASN A 227 -11.80 12.71 12.13
CA ASN A 227 -11.87 11.99 13.41
C ASN A 227 -11.07 12.73 14.50
N CYS A 228 -9.86 13.14 14.18
CA CYS A 228 -8.99 13.87 15.11
C CYS A 228 -9.54 15.28 15.42
N LEU A 229 -10.05 15.95 14.38
CA LEU A 229 -10.68 17.26 14.55
C LEU A 229 -11.96 17.19 15.37
N MET A 230 -12.77 16.13 15.25
CA MET A 230 -13.95 15.89 16.08
C MET A 230 -13.56 15.68 17.55
N ALA A 231 -12.55 14.84 17.81
CA ALA A 231 -12.03 14.64 19.17
C ALA A 231 -11.56 15.96 19.80
N ARG A 232 -10.78 16.77 19.06
CA ARG A 232 -10.33 18.09 19.47
C ARG A 232 -11.50 19.05 19.73
N THR A 233 -12.48 19.07 18.84
CA THR A 233 -13.66 19.93 18.97
C THR A 233 -14.43 19.64 20.25
N LEU A 234 -14.73 18.37 20.49
CA LEU A 234 -15.50 17.96 21.68
C LEU A 234 -14.69 18.14 22.98
N TYR A 235 -13.37 17.89 22.94
CA TYR A 235 -12.51 18.16 24.07
C TYR A 235 -12.52 19.65 24.44
N SER A 236 -12.33 20.53 23.46
CA SER A 236 -12.37 21.98 23.69
C SER A 236 -13.76 22.47 24.09
N ALA A 237 -14.82 21.83 23.59
CA ALA A 237 -16.19 22.13 24.03
C ALA A 237 -16.41 21.73 25.51
N MET A 238 -15.88 20.60 25.95
CA MET A 238 -15.99 20.11 27.32
C MET A 238 -15.35 21.09 28.35
N GLU A 239 -14.28 21.80 27.97
CA GLU A 239 -13.65 22.82 28.83
C GLU A 239 -14.59 24.04 29.06
N ARG A 240 -15.45 24.37 28.09
CA ARG A 240 -16.43 25.46 28.19
C ARG A 240 -17.80 25.02 28.71
N CYS A 241 -18.14 23.77 28.45
CA CYS A 241 -19.43 23.15 28.79
C CYS A 241 -19.17 21.88 29.59
N PRO A 242 -18.92 21.96 30.91
CA PRO A 242 -18.55 20.79 31.73
C PRO A 242 -19.62 19.70 31.81
N SER A 243 -20.87 20.01 31.44
CA SER A 243 -21.95 19.04 31.35
C SER A 243 -21.94 18.22 30.08
N LEU A 244 -20.99 18.46 29.15
CA LEU A 244 -20.91 17.73 27.87
C LEU A 244 -20.79 16.24 28.09
N ARG A 245 -21.62 15.50 27.39
CA ARG A 245 -21.60 14.03 27.34
C ARG A 245 -21.71 13.57 25.89
N VAL A 246 -20.87 12.64 25.51
CA VAL A 246 -20.86 12.04 24.16
C VAL A 246 -21.76 10.80 24.15
N HIS A 247 -22.56 10.66 23.10
CA HIS A 247 -23.37 9.48 22.81
C HIS A 247 -22.69 8.63 21.73
N GLU A 248 -22.34 9.27 20.61
CA GLU A 248 -21.86 8.56 19.41
C GLU A 248 -20.73 9.36 18.76
N LEU A 249 -19.74 8.63 18.25
CA LEU A 249 -18.69 9.13 17.37
C LEU A 249 -18.65 8.24 16.15
N THR A 250 -18.68 8.82 14.95
CA THR A 250 -18.64 8.08 13.68
C THR A 250 -17.83 8.86 12.67
N GLY A 251 -16.84 8.21 12.03
CA GLY A 251 -16.08 8.82 10.94
C GLY A 251 -15.18 7.83 10.23
N GLY A 252 -15.09 7.99 8.89
CA GLY A 252 -14.29 7.16 8.00
C GLY A 252 -14.86 5.75 7.75
N GLU A 253 -14.48 5.17 6.62
CA GLU A 253 -14.87 3.81 6.19
C GLU A 253 -13.66 2.88 6.08
N PHE A 254 -12.51 3.43 5.71
CA PHE A 254 -11.28 2.69 5.46
C PHE A 254 -10.12 3.22 6.30
N ASP A 255 -9.34 2.32 6.89
CA ASP A 255 -8.20 2.67 7.76
C ASP A 255 -7.04 3.34 7.00
N ASN A 256 -6.89 3.05 5.71
CA ASN A 256 -5.89 3.64 4.82
C ASN A 256 -6.33 4.94 4.13
N VAL A 257 -7.46 5.51 4.52
CA VAL A 257 -7.97 6.80 4.01
C VAL A 257 -7.92 7.83 5.13
N ILE A 258 -7.42 9.05 4.84
CA ILE A 258 -7.51 10.20 5.73
C ILE A 258 -8.98 10.59 5.85
N CYS A 259 -9.54 10.51 7.06
CA CYS A 259 -10.98 10.69 7.27
C CYS A 259 -11.43 12.10 6.86
N LEU A 260 -12.37 12.17 5.92
CA LEU A 260 -12.87 13.42 5.33
C LEU A 260 -14.15 13.97 5.97
N ARG A 261 -14.85 13.12 6.75
CA ARG A 261 -16.08 13.48 7.46
C ARG A 261 -16.18 12.71 8.78
N ALA A 262 -16.60 13.40 9.83
CA ALA A 262 -16.97 12.78 11.11
C ALA A 262 -18.24 13.42 11.66
N ASP A 263 -19.06 12.59 12.29
CA ASP A 263 -20.27 12.99 12.99
C ASP A 263 -20.17 12.57 14.47
N ALA A 264 -20.72 13.40 15.36
CA ALA A 264 -20.89 13.05 16.76
C ALA A 264 -22.32 13.39 17.23
N LEU A 265 -22.87 12.52 18.07
CA LEU A 265 -24.02 12.85 18.88
C LEU A 265 -23.58 13.14 20.30
N ALA A 266 -23.95 14.31 20.81
CA ALA A 266 -23.55 14.78 22.14
C ALA A 266 -24.72 15.50 22.82
N ALA A 267 -24.69 15.55 24.13
CA ALA A 267 -25.69 16.25 24.93
C ALA A 267 -25.01 17.14 25.96
N VAL A 268 -25.64 18.29 26.26
CA VAL A 268 -25.24 19.25 27.30
C VAL A 268 -26.44 19.60 28.16
N SER A 269 -26.22 20.11 29.36
CA SER A 269 -27.30 20.68 30.18
C SER A 269 -28.02 21.82 29.46
N ALA A 270 -29.27 22.07 29.77
CA ALA A 270 -30.00 23.21 29.22
C ALA A 270 -29.31 24.56 29.53
N ALA A 271 -28.57 24.65 30.62
CA ALA A 271 -27.80 25.84 31.00
C ALA A 271 -26.56 26.04 30.07
N ASP A 272 -25.90 24.98 29.67
CA ASP A 272 -24.71 25.03 28.79
C ASP A 272 -25.05 25.11 27.30
N ALA A 273 -26.29 24.82 26.91
CA ALA A 273 -26.70 24.73 25.48
C ALA A 273 -26.37 26.00 24.67
N PRO A 274 -26.62 27.25 25.15
CA PRO A 274 -26.26 28.47 24.42
C PRO A 274 -24.72 28.61 24.26
N ALA A 275 -23.95 28.24 25.30
CA ALA A 275 -22.50 28.32 25.28
C ALA A 275 -21.91 27.29 24.31
N PHE A 276 -22.49 26.11 24.25
CA PHE A 276 -22.10 25.05 23.30
C PHE A 276 -22.34 25.49 21.84
N GLU A 277 -23.52 26.00 21.51
CA GLU A 277 -23.83 26.48 20.15
C GLU A 277 -22.90 27.65 19.76
N ALA A 278 -22.63 28.58 20.66
CA ALA A 278 -21.70 29.65 20.39
C ALA A 278 -20.25 29.17 20.19
N PHE A 279 -19.81 28.18 20.98
CA PHE A 279 -18.50 27.58 20.85
C PHE A 279 -18.32 26.89 19.49
N ILE A 280 -19.28 26.07 19.05
CA ILE A 280 -19.20 25.38 17.75
C ILE A 280 -19.05 26.38 16.60
N LYS A 281 -19.82 27.47 16.62
CA LYS A 281 -19.70 28.55 15.61
C LYS A 281 -18.34 29.26 15.64
N GLU A 282 -17.79 29.54 16.80
CA GLU A 282 -16.46 30.14 16.96
C GLU A 282 -15.37 29.17 16.49
N PHE A 283 -15.50 27.88 16.82
CA PHE A 283 -14.51 26.89 16.49
C PHE A 283 -14.52 26.52 15.00
N ASP A 284 -15.67 26.62 14.31
CA ASP A 284 -15.77 26.54 12.85
C ASP A 284 -14.85 27.58 12.17
N ALA A 285 -14.90 28.83 12.65
CA ALA A 285 -14.02 29.89 12.12
C ALA A 285 -12.53 29.59 12.40
N THR A 286 -12.22 28.98 13.53
CA THR A 286 -10.85 28.55 13.87
C THR A 286 -10.36 27.47 12.90
N LEU A 287 -11.15 26.41 12.67
CA LEU A 287 -10.81 25.35 11.74
C LEU A 287 -10.68 25.86 10.30
N LYS A 288 -11.56 26.73 9.84
CA LYS A 288 -11.48 27.37 8.53
C LYS A 288 -10.19 28.16 8.33
N ASN A 289 -9.72 28.85 9.37
CA ASN A 289 -8.46 29.56 9.32
C ASN A 289 -7.25 28.61 9.29
N GLU A 290 -7.25 27.55 10.13
CA GLU A 290 -6.14 26.60 10.22
C GLU A 290 -5.97 25.79 8.91
N TYR A 291 -7.07 25.42 8.26
CA TYR A 291 -7.10 24.56 7.08
C TYR A 291 -7.42 25.30 5.77
N ALA A 292 -7.30 26.64 5.76
CA ALA A 292 -7.65 27.48 4.61
C ALA A 292 -6.95 27.05 3.30
N VAL A 293 -5.72 26.56 3.39
CA VAL A 293 -4.91 26.16 2.23
C VAL A 293 -5.14 24.70 1.84
N THR A 294 -5.15 23.80 2.82
CA THR A 294 -5.21 22.35 2.57
C THR A 294 -6.63 21.85 2.35
N ASP A 295 -7.59 22.37 3.14
CA ASP A 295 -8.98 21.92 3.16
C ASP A 295 -9.96 23.09 3.22
N GLY A 296 -9.84 24.03 2.29
CA GLY A 296 -10.64 25.28 2.27
C GLY A 296 -12.16 25.10 2.25
N GLY A 297 -12.65 23.89 2.06
CA GLY A 297 -14.07 23.52 2.16
C GLY A 297 -14.53 23.07 3.54
N ILE A 298 -13.63 23.04 4.54
CA ILE A 298 -13.95 22.55 5.89
C ILE A 298 -15.13 23.29 6.51
N SER A 299 -16.03 22.56 7.15
CA SER A 299 -17.20 23.07 7.84
C SER A 299 -17.45 22.28 9.12
N LEU A 300 -17.67 23.00 10.21
CA LEU A 300 -18.11 22.46 11.49
C LEU A 300 -19.47 23.05 11.82
N VAL A 301 -20.48 22.20 11.96
CA VAL A 301 -21.85 22.62 12.29
C VAL A 301 -22.41 21.77 13.42
N CYS A 302 -23.40 22.34 14.16
CA CYS A 302 -24.23 21.56 15.08
C CYS A 302 -25.69 21.82 14.83
N GLU A 303 -26.50 20.79 14.99
CA GLU A 303 -27.95 20.80 14.86
C GLU A 303 -28.56 20.07 16.06
N LYS A 304 -29.75 20.49 16.52
CA LYS A 304 -30.43 19.78 17.58
C LYS A 304 -30.81 18.37 17.13
N ALA A 305 -30.55 17.40 17.99
CA ALA A 305 -30.83 16.00 17.75
C ALA A 305 -31.35 15.33 19.03
N ASP A 306 -32.06 14.22 18.86
CA ASP A 306 -32.44 13.37 19.99
C ASP A 306 -31.23 12.54 20.46
N VAL A 307 -30.94 12.62 21.76
CA VAL A 307 -29.85 11.88 22.42
C VAL A 307 -30.40 11.25 23.70
N PRO A 308 -30.97 10.04 23.59
CA PRO A 308 -31.65 9.40 24.72
C PRO A 308 -30.71 8.84 25.77
N ALA A 309 -29.47 8.58 25.40
CA ALA A 309 -28.42 8.06 26.26
C ALA A 309 -27.07 8.70 25.89
N ALA A 310 -26.11 8.69 26.80
CA ALA A 310 -24.74 9.13 26.56
C ALA A 310 -23.79 8.45 27.54
N PHE A 311 -22.49 8.46 27.27
CA PHE A 311 -21.47 8.08 28.22
C PHE A 311 -21.57 8.96 29.47
N SER A 312 -21.17 8.45 30.64
CA SER A 312 -21.06 9.28 31.83
C SER A 312 -20.13 10.48 31.60
N ALA A 313 -20.23 11.53 32.41
CA ALA A 313 -19.31 12.68 32.32
C ALA A 313 -17.83 12.22 32.48
N ALA A 314 -17.59 11.27 33.38
CA ALA A 314 -16.25 10.71 33.60
C ALA A 314 -15.74 9.92 32.38
N ASP A 315 -16.59 9.08 31.78
CA ASP A 315 -16.21 8.32 30.59
C ASP A 315 -16.06 9.25 29.37
N THR A 316 -16.94 10.22 29.17
CA THR A 316 -16.79 11.24 28.12
C THR A 316 -15.43 11.94 28.26
N SER A 317 -15.09 12.42 29.44
CA SER A 317 -13.79 13.05 29.70
C SER A 317 -12.64 12.10 29.39
N ARG A 318 -12.66 10.88 29.90
CA ARG A 318 -11.64 9.85 29.66
C ARG A 318 -11.46 9.58 28.18
N LEU A 319 -12.55 9.33 27.44
CA LEU A 319 -12.53 9.05 26.01
C LEU A 319 -11.93 10.21 25.22
N LEU A 320 -12.36 11.45 25.48
CA LEU A 320 -11.85 12.64 24.78
C LEU A 320 -10.37 12.90 25.07
N HIS A 321 -9.89 12.67 26.29
CA HIS A 321 -8.46 12.75 26.61
C HIS A 321 -7.65 11.72 25.85
N VAL A 322 -8.10 10.46 25.78
CA VAL A 322 -7.41 9.41 25.02
C VAL A 322 -7.38 9.76 23.54
N LEU A 323 -8.52 10.09 22.94
CA LEU A 323 -8.61 10.40 21.51
C LEU A 323 -7.76 11.61 21.12
N LEU A 324 -7.69 12.64 21.96
CA LEU A 324 -6.83 13.81 21.73
C LEU A 324 -5.34 13.48 21.87
N ALA A 325 -4.96 12.57 22.79
CA ALA A 325 -3.57 12.21 23.04
C ALA A 325 -3.01 11.25 21.96
N LEU A 326 -3.87 10.51 21.25
CA LEU A 326 -3.44 9.59 20.22
C LEU A 326 -2.71 10.32 19.08
N PRO A 327 -1.55 9.83 18.64
CA PRO A 327 -0.80 10.45 17.56
C PRO A 327 -1.53 10.35 16.23
N GLN A 328 -1.25 11.29 15.31
CA GLN A 328 -1.81 11.35 13.97
C GLN A 328 -0.82 11.96 12.99
N GLY A 329 -0.83 11.48 11.75
CA GLY A 329 -0.06 12.07 10.65
C GLY A 329 1.40 11.63 10.63
N VAL A 330 2.24 12.47 10.04
CA VAL A 330 3.68 12.25 9.94
C VAL A 330 4.32 12.32 11.32
N GLN A 331 5.11 11.31 11.67
CA GLN A 331 5.90 11.26 12.90
C GLN A 331 7.37 11.51 12.61
N GLU A 332 7.89 10.98 11.50
CA GLU A 332 9.28 11.20 11.07
C GLU A 332 9.34 11.36 9.55
N MET A 333 10.20 12.26 9.09
CA MET A 333 10.57 12.40 7.69
C MET A 333 11.89 11.68 7.43
N SER A 334 12.07 11.16 6.22
CA SER A 334 13.32 10.51 5.83
C SER A 334 14.48 11.51 5.80
N ALA A 335 15.60 11.14 6.42
CA ALA A 335 16.84 11.90 6.32
C ALA A 335 17.61 11.58 5.01
N ASP A 336 17.35 10.42 4.40
CA ASP A 336 18.00 9.99 3.17
C ASP A 336 17.30 10.51 1.91
N PHE A 337 15.96 10.65 1.96
CA PHE A 337 15.13 11.08 0.83
C PHE A 337 14.33 12.33 1.22
N PRO A 338 14.80 13.54 0.85
CA PRO A 338 14.08 14.78 1.14
C PRO A 338 12.64 14.75 0.62
N GLY A 339 11.68 15.08 1.48
CA GLY A 339 10.25 15.09 1.14
C GLY A 339 9.52 13.76 1.33
N LEU A 340 10.24 12.66 1.53
CA LEU A 340 9.65 11.35 1.82
C LEU A 340 9.27 11.22 3.30
N VAL A 341 8.09 10.70 3.57
CA VAL A 341 7.68 10.28 4.93
C VAL A 341 8.37 8.96 5.27
N GLN A 342 9.02 8.91 6.43
CA GLN A 342 9.64 7.69 6.96
C GLN A 342 8.67 6.92 7.84
N THR A 343 7.95 7.62 8.72
CA THR A 343 7.08 7.02 9.73
C THR A 343 5.82 7.87 9.90
N SER A 344 4.67 7.23 9.83
CA SER A 344 3.37 7.89 10.00
C SER A 344 2.31 6.95 10.56
N LEU A 345 1.21 7.53 11.02
CA LEU A 345 -0.02 6.79 11.29
C LEU A 345 -1.25 7.63 10.96
N ASN A 346 -2.35 6.95 10.68
CA ASN A 346 -3.63 7.56 10.31
C ASN A 346 -4.78 6.94 11.09
N LEU A 347 -5.53 7.73 11.82
CA LEU A 347 -6.83 7.35 12.39
C LEU A 347 -7.88 7.35 11.27
N GLY A 348 -8.01 6.23 10.57
CA GLY A 348 -8.90 6.14 9.41
C GLY A 348 -10.36 5.95 9.79
N VAL A 349 -10.65 5.14 10.81
CA VAL A 349 -12.02 4.80 11.22
C VAL A 349 -12.21 5.06 12.70
N MET A 350 -13.33 5.68 13.05
CA MET A 350 -13.81 5.84 14.43
C MET A 350 -15.31 5.52 14.45
N ARG A 351 -15.73 4.65 15.37
CA ARG A 351 -17.15 4.25 15.52
C ARG A 351 -17.47 3.97 16.97
N THR A 352 -18.70 4.33 17.35
CA THR A 352 -19.29 3.91 18.63
C THR A 352 -20.17 2.70 18.39
N ASP A 353 -20.08 1.71 19.27
CA ASP A 353 -20.98 0.57 19.35
C ASP A 353 -21.57 0.42 20.76
N GLU A 354 -22.26 -0.68 21.04
CA GLU A 354 -22.86 -0.97 22.33
C GLU A 354 -21.86 -1.12 23.49
N HIS A 355 -20.58 -1.29 23.19
CA HIS A 355 -19.51 -1.47 24.19
C HIS A 355 -18.68 -0.20 24.42
N GLY A 356 -18.75 0.79 23.50
CA GLY A 356 -17.97 2.01 23.61
C GLY A 356 -17.44 2.51 22.27
N VAL A 357 -16.24 3.10 22.26
CA VAL A 357 -15.62 3.68 21.06
C VAL A 357 -14.54 2.75 20.51
N LYS A 358 -14.62 2.48 19.22
CA LYS A 358 -13.60 1.74 18.46
C LYS A 358 -12.90 2.67 17.48
N CYS A 359 -11.59 2.48 17.35
CA CYS A 359 -10.73 3.22 16.43
C CYS A 359 -9.85 2.27 15.65
N SER A 360 -9.70 2.49 14.34
CA SER A 360 -8.76 1.73 13.51
C SER A 360 -7.71 2.66 12.90
N PHE A 361 -6.43 2.29 13.11
CA PHE A 361 -5.28 3.02 12.61
C PHE A 361 -4.55 2.22 11.52
N SER A 362 -4.01 2.94 10.54
CA SER A 362 -2.97 2.46 9.63
C SER A 362 -1.63 3.07 10.02
N VAL A 363 -0.70 2.25 10.49
CA VAL A 363 0.68 2.65 10.82
C VAL A 363 1.60 2.25 9.70
N ARG A 364 2.56 3.11 9.33
CA ARG A 364 3.55 2.86 8.27
C ARG A 364 4.93 3.31 8.71
N SER A 365 5.96 2.50 8.41
CA SER A 365 7.37 2.88 8.56
C SER A 365 8.27 1.97 7.75
N CYS A 366 9.29 2.52 7.10
CA CYS A 366 10.37 1.71 6.52
C CYS A 366 11.39 1.23 7.57
N ILE A 367 11.32 1.75 8.82
CA ILE A 367 12.19 1.35 9.92
C ILE A 367 11.36 0.56 10.95
N ALA A 368 11.69 -0.73 11.12
CA ALA A 368 10.92 -1.64 11.98
C ALA A 368 10.80 -1.12 13.42
N SER A 369 11.89 -0.67 14.04
CA SER A 369 11.89 -0.16 15.41
C SER A 369 11.04 1.11 15.59
N GLN A 370 10.87 1.93 14.57
CA GLN A 370 9.98 3.10 14.62
C GLN A 370 8.51 2.70 14.45
N LYS A 371 8.23 1.68 13.63
CA LYS A 371 6.90 1.07 13.57
C LYS A 371 6.50 0.53 14.94
N ASP A 372 7.40 -0.24 15.58
CA ASP A 372 7.19 -0.80 16.92
C ASP A 372 6.98 0.29 17.98
N MET A 373 7.75 1.37 17.92
CA MET A 373 7.59 2.53 18.81
C MET A 373 6.20 3.14 18.70
N LEU A 374 5.64 3.29 17.48
CA LEU A 374 4.28 3.81 17.32
C LEU A 374 3.22 2.84 17.86
N ILE A 375 3.38 1.52 17.62
CA ILE A 375 2.51 0.51 18.21
C ILE A 375 2.51 0.63 19.74
N GLN A 376 3.70 0.70 20.34
CA GLN A 376 3.86 0.85 21.80
C GLN A 376 3.22 2.15 22.31
N ARG A 377 3.39 3.26 21.60
CA ARG A 377 2.80 4.55 21.96
C ARG A 377 1.26 4.52 21.94
N VAL A 378 0.66 3.95 20.90
CA VAL A 378 -0.80 3.79 20.80
C VAL A 378 -1.29 2.87 21.93
N LYS A 379 -0.64 1.72 22.15
CA LYS A 379 -0.97 0.80 23.24
C LYS A 379 -0.92 1.49 24.59
N ALA A 380 0.17 2.18 24.91
CA ALA A 380 0.33 2.86 26.19
C ALA A 380 -0.79 3.89 26.47
N ILE A 381 -1.18 4.67 25.46
CA ILE A 381 -2.25 5.67 25.60
C ILE A 381 -3.61 4.99 25.79
N VAL A 382 -3.94 4.02 24.95
CA VAL A 382 -5.23 3.32 24.99
C VAL A 382 -5.40 2.52 26.27
N GLU A 383 -4.37 1.76 26.66
CA GLU A 383 -4.37 0.96 27.89
C GLU A 383 -4.42 1.81 29.15
N PHE A 384 -3.69 2.95 29.18
CA PHE A 384 -3.82 3.94 30.27
C PHE A 384 -5.25 4.48 30.38
N GLY A 385 -5.93 4.64 29.23
CA GLY A 385 -7.35 4.99 29.17
C GLY A 385 -8.30 3.82 29.50
N GLY A 386 -7.81 2.65 29.89
CA GLY A 386 -8.62 1.47 30.20
C GLY A 386 -9.16 0.71 28.99
N GLY A 387 -8.55 0.93 27.83
CA GLY A 387 -8.89 0.25 26.58
C GLY A 387 -7.98 -0.92 26.24
N THR A 388 -8.15 -1.49 25.06
CA THR A 388 -7.35 -2.57 24.49
C THR A 388 -6.95 -2.27 23.06
N VAL A 389 -5.83 -2.83 22.59
CA VAL A 389 -5.33 -2.70 21.22
C VAL A 389 -5.03 -4.07 20.63
N GLY A 390 -5.64 -4.37 19.49
CA GLY A 390 -5.31 -5.52 18.64
C GLY A 390 -4.46 -5.10 17.44
N GLU A 391 -3.64 -6.03 16.96
CA GLU A 391 -2.85 -5.86 15.73
C GLU A 391 -3.36 -6.78 14.63
N ARG A 392 -3.38 -6.30 13.39
CA ARG A 392 -3.65 -7.12 12.20
C ARG A 392 -2.84 -6.63 11.00
N SER A 393 -2.65 -7.51 10.01
CA SER A 393 -1.96 -7.17 8.76
C SER A 393 -0.59 -6.50 9.01
N ASN A 394 0.22 -7.11 9.90
CA ASN A 394 1.56 -6.59 10.20
C ASN A 394 2.55 -7.13 9.17
N TYR A 395 3.15 -6.25 8.38
CA TYR A 395 4.16 -6.58 7.38
C TYR A 395 5.41 -5.71 7.54
N PRO A 396 6.60 -6.26 7.19
CA PRO A 396 7.88 -5.57 7.35
C PRO A 396 8.05 -4.47 6.32
N GLY A 397 8.85 -3.47 6.69
CA GLY A 397 9.37 -2.50 5.74
C GLY A 397 10.71 -2.93 5.17
N TRP A 398 11.11 -2.28 4.11
CA TRP A 398 12.41 -2.37 3.51
C TRP A 398 13.18 -1.08 3.79
N GLN A 399 14.09 -1.15 4.77
CA GLN A 399 14.94 -0.02 5.13
C GLN A 399 16.00 0.20 4.06
N TYR A 400 16.25 1.47 3.72
CA TYR A 400 17.31 1.85 2.77
C TYR A 400 18.70 1.43 3.25
N ASP A 401 19.42 0.66 2.41
CA ASP A 401 20.83 0.34 2.63
C ASP A 401 21.71 1.28 1.81
N ARG A 402 22.42 2.19 2.50
CA ARG A 402 23.37 3.11 1.86
C ARG A 402 24.56 2.40 1.21
N ASN A 403 24.84 1.16 1.60
CA ASN A 403 25.99 0.37 1.16
C ASN A 403 25.63 -0.71 0.13
N SER A 404 24.37 -0.81 -0.32
CA SER A 404 23.93 -1.81 -1.29
C SER A 404 24.91 -1.94 -2.46
N ALA A 405 25.42 -3.15 -2.65
CA ALA A 405 26.31 -3.48 -3.76
C ALA A 405 25.51 -3.66 -5.06
N LEU A 406 24.33 -4.28 -4.96
CA LEU A 406 23.42 -4.48 -6.09
C LEU A 406 23.00 -3.14 -6.71
N ARG A 407 22.61 -2.17 -5.87
CA ARG A 407 22.26 -0.84 -6.36
C ARG A 407 23.38 -0.22 -7.17
N LYS A 408 24.63 -0.21 -6.65
CA LYS A 408 25.78 0.36 -7.35
C LYS A 408 26.05 -0.33 -8.68
N GLU A 409 25.91 -1.65 -8.71
CA GLU A 409 26.05 -2.45 -9.93
C GLU A 409 24.99 -2.06 -10.98
N VAL A 410 23.73 -1.95 -10.58
CA VAL A 410 22.62 -1.57 -11.46
C VAL A 410 22.77 -0.13 -11.96
N GLU A 411 23.15 0.82 -11.09
CA GLU A 411 23.40 2.23 -11.47
C GLU A 411 24.54 2.33 -12.50
N GLU A 412 25.63 1.55 -12.32
CA GLU A 412 26.75 1.49 -13.27
C GLU A 412 26.31 0.95 -14.63
N VAL A 413 25.58 -0.18 -14.63
CA VAL A 413 25.08 -0.80 -15.86
C VAL A 413 24.12 0.16 -16.58
N TYR A 414 23.19 0.79 -15.86
CA TYR A 414 22.25 1.75 -16.44
C TYR A 414 22.95 2.94 -17.09
N ARG A 415 23.96 3.50 -16.40
CA ARG A 415 24.78 4.61 -16.93
C ARG A 415 25.53 4.20 -18.20
N ASP A 416 26.12 2.98 -18.21
CA ASP A 416 26.84 2.48 -19.38
C ASP A 416 25.94 2.27 -20.60
N LEU A 417 24.70 1.81 -20.39
CA LEU A 417 23.74 1.56 -21.45
C LEU A 417 23.06 2.83 -21.98
N THR A 418 22.81 3.80 -21.11
CA THR A 418 21.96 4.95 -21.44
C THR A 418 22.72 6.28 -21.51
N GLY A 419 23.92 6.36 -20.91
CA GLY A 419 24.64 7.62 -20.71
C GLY A 419 24.02 8.54 -19.65
N ARG A 420 23.08 8.04 -18.85
CA ARG A 420 22.34 8.80 -17.82
C ARG A 420 22.47 8.12 -16.47
N ASP A 421 22.38 8.90 -15.40
CA ASP A 421 22.22 8.35 -14.05
C ASP A 421 20.76 7.92 -13.82
N GLY A 422 20.58 6.79 -13.15
CA GLY A 422 19.28 6.38 -12.67
C GLY A 422 18.86 7.22 -11.46
N LYS A 423 17.57 7.37 -11.26
CA LYS A 423 16.98 8.05 -10.10
C LYS A 423 16.75 7.03 -8.98
N ILE A 424 17.34 7.28 -7.82
CA ILE A 424 17.09 6.44 -6.63
C ILE A 424 15.92 7.00 -5.87
N GLU A 425 14.93 6.16 -5.65
CA GLU A 425 13.69 6.52 -4.92
C GLU A 425 13.37 5.54 -3.80
N ALA A 426 12.49 5.99 -2.94
CA ALA A 426 11.87 5.18 -1.90
C ALA A 426 10.38 5.54 -1.82
N THR A 427 9.56 4.57 -1.46
CA THR A 427 8.11 4.76 -1.36
C THR A 427 7.61 4.63 0.08
N HIS A 428 6.55 5.36 0.43
CA HIS A 428 5.81 5.17 1.67
C HIS A 428 4.64 4.17 1.50
N GLY A 429 4.55 3.52 0.33
CA GLY A 429 3.77 2.32 0.07
C GLY A 429 4.47 1.05 0.56
N GLY A 430 3.81 -0.10 0.47
CA GLY A 430 4.41 -1.43 0.67
C GLY A 430 4.91 -1.98 -0.66
N LEU A 431 5.92 -2.85 -0.60
CA LEU A 431 6.40 -3.69 -1.70
C LEU A 431 6.82 -5.05 -1.14
N GLU A 432 6.70 -6.10 -1.94
CA GLU A 432 7.09 -7.46 -1.55
C GLU A 432 8.56 -7.58 -1.13
N CYS A 433 9.43 -6.69 -1.62
CA CYS A 433 10.85 -6.61 -1.22
C CYS A 433 11.04 -6.61 0.31
N GLY A 434 10.17 -5.96 1.07
CA GLY A 434 10.21 -5.96 2.53
C GLY A 434 10.08 -7.37 3.12
N LEU A 435 9.16 -8.17 2.59
CA LEU A 435 8.92 -9.55 3.01
C LEU A 435 10.10 -10.46 2.64
N PHE A 436 10.67 -10.30 1.45
CA PHE A 436 11.85 -11.07 1.04
C PHE A 436 13.06 -10.78 1.93
N ILE A 437 13.31 -9.51 2.27
CA ILE A 437 14.42 -9.09 3.14
C ILE A 437 14.26 -9.65 4.54
N GLU A 438 13.05 -9.69 5.09
CA GLU A 438 12.78 -10.30 6.38
C GLU A 438 13.04 -11.82 6.35
N LYS A 439 12.61 -12.51 5.28
CA LYS A 439 12.72 -13.97 5.14
C LYS A 439 14.10 -14.46 4.74
N ILE A 440 14.90 -13.63 4.05
CA ILE A 440 16.23 -14.01 3.54
C ILE A 440 17.30 -13.09 4.16
N PRO A 441 17.89 -13.47 5.30
CA PRO A 441 18.91 -12.66 5.96
C PRO A 441 20.09 -12.30 5.04
N GLY A 442 20.39 -11.00 4.97
CA GLY A 442 21.49 -10.48 4.15
C GLY A 442 21.13 -10.33 2.65
N LEU A 443 19.86 -10.36 2.31
CA LEU A 443 19.39 -10.05 0.95
C LEU A 443 19.59 -8.57 0.64
N ASP A 444 20.20 -8.28 -0.50
CA ASP A 444 20.31 -6.96 -1.12
C ASP A 444 19.29 -6.88 -2.27
N ALA A 445 18.38 -5.95 -2.20
CA ALA A 445 17.25 -5.86 -3.12
C ALA A 445 17.20 -4.51 -3.84
N LEU A 446 16.63 -4.52 -5.05
CA LEU A 446 16.34 -3.33 -5.84
C LEU A 446 15.10 -3.61 -6.69
N SER A 447 14.16 -2.66 -6.73
CA SER A 447 13.02 -2.72 -7.64
C SER A 447 13.22 -1.77 -8.82
N MET A 448 12.88 -2.24 -10.02
CA MET A 448 12.90 -1.49 -11.28
C MET A 448 11.79 -2.02 -12.20
N GLY A 449 11.45 -1.26 -13.23
CA GLY A 449 10.49 -1.70 -14.23
C GLY A 449 10.43 -0.79 -15.45
N PRO A 450 9.67 -1.19 -16.48
CA PRO A 450 9.42 -0.36 -17.65
C PRO A 450 8.38 0.72 -17.38
N GLU A 451 8.23 1.61 -18.33
CA GLU A 451 7.21 2.66 -18.29
C GLU A 451 5.80 2.06 -18.44
N LEU A 452 5.04 2.15 -17.36
CA LEU A 452 3.62 1.80 -17.25
C LEU A 452 2.83 3.05 -16.86
N HIS A 453 1.70 3.26 -17.48
CA HIS A 453 0.81 4.36 -17.16
C HIS A 453 -0.57 3.86 -16.77
N ASP A 454 -1.21 4.62 -15.88
CA ASP A 454 -2.61 4.42 -15.47
C ASP A 454 -2.92 2.99 -14.99
N VAL A 455 -1.94 2.36 -14.31
CA VAL A 455 -2.09 1.02 -13.70
C VAL A 455 -3.34 0.92 -12.83
N HIS A 456 -3.87 -0.27 -12.64
CA HIS A 456 -5.11 -0.54 -11.89
C HIS A 456 -6.36 0.11 -12.50
N SER A 457 -6.29 0.55 -13.76
CA SER A 457 -7.41 1.17 -14.46
C SER A 457 -7.63 0.57 -15.85
N VAL A 458 -8.73 0.94 -16.50
CA VAL A 458 -9.02 0.54 -17.88
C VAL A 458 -8.17 1.29 -18.92
N GLU A 459 -7.45 2.31 -18.50
CA GLU A 459 -6.53 3.11 -19.32
C GLU A 459 -5.07 2.62 -19.22
N GLU A 460 -4.84 1.53 -18.50
CA GLU A 460 -3.51 0.94 -18.30
C GLU A 460 -2.83 0.65 -19.63
N ARG A 461 -1.56 1.08 -19.74
CA ARG A 461 -0.75 0.92 -20.95
C ARG A 461 0.73 0.76 -20.64
N LEU A 462 1.38 -0.10 -21.41
CA LEU A 462 2.79 -0.45 -21.32
C LEU A 462 3.57 0.10 -22.51
N ASN A 463 4.70 0.76 -22.26
CA ASN A 463 5.57 1.27 -23.34
C ASN A 463 6.51 0.20 -23.88
N VAL A 464 6.44 -0.04 -25.19
CA VAL A 464 7.21 -1.10 -25.88
C VAL A 464 8.72 -0.83 -25.84
N ALA A 465 9.14 0.39 -26.17
CA ALA A 465 10.55 0.73 -26.22
C ALA A 465 11.20 0.74 -24.84
N SER A 466 10.47 1.16 -23.81
CA SER A 466 10.91 1.08 -22.42
C SER A 466 11.07 -0.37 -21.97
N THR A 467 10.13 -1.24 -22.32
CA THR A 467 10.22 -2.68 -22.04
C THR A 467 11.52 -3.29 -22.63
N GLU A 468 11.87 -2.91 -23.85
CA GLU A 468 13.11 -3.36 -24.49
C GLU A 468 14.35 -2.89 -23.72
N ARG A 469 14.37 -1.62 -23.30
CA ARG A 469 15.53 -1.05 -22.58
C ARG A 469 15.69 -1.66 -21.19
N VAL A 470 14.60 -1.85 -20.44
CA VAL A 470 14.65 -2.49 -19.12
C VAL A 470 15.03 -3.97 -19.22
N TYR A 471 14.52 -4.70 -20.20
CA TYR A 471 14.93 -6.08 -20.48
C TYR A 471 16.45 -6.17 -20.74
N LYS A 472 17.00 -5.27 -21.56
CA LYS A 472 18.45 -5.17 -21.81
C LYS A 472 19.23 -4.84 -20.55
N LEU A 473 18.71 -3.96 -19.70
CA LEU A 473 19.33 -3.62 -18.42
C LEU A 473 19.45 -4.86 -17.52
N VAL A 474 18.35 -5.60 -17.34
CA VAL A 474 18.33 -6.84 -16.53
C VAL A 474 19.32 -7.87 -17.10
N CYS A 475 19.31 -8.11 -18.42
CA CYS A 475 20.25 -9.01 -19.08
C CYS A 475 21.72 -8.62 -18.87
N GLU A 476 22.03 -7.33 -18.94
CA GLU A 476 23.40 -6.83 -18.74
C GLU A 476 23.84 -6.92 -17.26
N VAL A 477 22.94 -6.68 -16.31
CA VAL A 477 23.21 -6.92 -14.89
C VAL A 477 23.54 -8.40 -14.65
N LEU A 478 22.76 -9.32 -15.22
CA LEU A 478 23.02 -10.75 -15.11
C LEU A 478 24.37 -11.11 -15.73
N ARG A 479 24.70 -10.54 -16.90
CA ARG A 479 25.99 -10.77 -17.59
C ARG A 479 27.19 -10.31 -16.76
N ARG A 480 27.05 -9.25 -15.96
CA ARG A 480 28.14 -8.73 -15.10
C ARG A 480 28.22 -9.44 -13.74
N SER A 481 27.18 -10.14 -13.32
CA SER A 481 27.12 -10.83 -12.03
C SER A 481 27.83 -12.19 -12.06
N LYS A 482 29.17 -12.17 -12.16
CA LYS A 482 30.02 -13.36 -12.29
C LYS A 482 30.67 -13.77 -10.96
#